data_4b4414abc6d930df2668cf31ea84de02
#
_entry.id   4b4414abc6d930df2668cf31ea84de02
#
_cell.length_a   1.000
_cell.length_b   1.000
_cell.length_c   1.000
_cell.angle_alpha   90.00
_cell.angle_beta   90.00
_cell.angle_gamma   90.00
#
_symmetry.space_group_name_H-M   'P 1'
#
loop_
_entity.id
_entity.type
_entity.pdbx_description
1 polymer ?
#
loop_
_entity_poly.entity_id
_entity_poly.type
_entity_poly.pdbx_seq_one_letter_code
_entity_poly.pdbx_strand_id
1 'polypeptide(L)'
;DGLTMKTLPDWKLRVAVIGAGPVGLALALLAARQLPGAQVTLFDARPADRDVSADPRTLALSLGSIQLLQRLEAWDARHAEPIREVWVSQQSPVLAVPGWLGEPQVRLAAIDMAVPMLGAVIGYGALVAPMQRAWQAVVAREPARLTSRFGAPVSALKNLVDGVEVDAGVAEAFDIAVVAEGGVFGEQKALADLASDYRQDAWVGSVTLEGGRPGLAVERFTRHGPAALLPLPGGKRSALVWCVPRRDDPVRDLDDAQRVAVLNTVFEPGVGRITSVSPLKCFPLGLSAERSLVRGRQVRIGNAAQTLHPVAG
;
A
#
# COMPACT_ATOMS: atom_id res chain seq x y z
N ASP A 1 25.61 27.82 -41.45
CA ASP A 1 25.32 26.61 -40.68
C ASP A 1 24.05 26.84 -39.88
N GLY A 2 22.92 26.43 -40.49
CA GLY A 2 21.61 26.58 -39.86
C GLY A 2 21.41 25.55 -38.75
N LEU A 3 21.33 26.04 -37.51
CA LEU A 3 20.79 25.32 -36.38
C LEU A 3 19.32 25.01 -36.67
N THR A 4 19.07 23.83 -37.17
CA THR A 4 17.69 23.28 -37.28
C THR A 4 17.21 23.07 -35.84
N MET A 5 16.40 24.00 -35.34
CA MET A 5 15.60 23.75 -34.13
C MET A 5 14.76 22.49 -34.38
N LYS A 6 15.11 21.41 -33.71
CA LYS A 6 14.22 20.25 -33.62
C LYS A 6 12.92 20.74 -32.98
N THR A 7 11.89 20.89 -33.77
CA THR A 7 10.52 21.09 -33.27
C THR A 7 10.20 19.91 -32.36
N LEU A 8 10.00 20.20 -31.07
CA LEU A 8 9.51 19.19 -30.13
C LEU A 8 8.17 18.64 -30.66
N PRO A 9 7.93 17.33 -30.56
CA PRO A 9 6.65 16.76 -30.95
C PRO A 9 5.52 17.48 -30.21
N ASP A 10 4.46 17.81 -30.91
CA ASP A 10 3.27 18.45 -30.34
C ASP A 10 2.44 17.38 -29.62
N TRP A 11 2.80 17.12 -28.34
CA TRP A 11 2.08 16.17 -27.49
C TRP A 11 0.71 16.75 -27.14
N LYS A 12 -0.35 16.00 -27.42
CA LYS A 12 -1.74 16.42 -27.13
C LYS A 12 -2.03 16.53 -25.63
N LEU A 13 -1.24 15.88 -24.77
CA LEU A 13 -1.41 15.88 -23.31
C LEU A 13 -0.06 15.69 -22.64
N ARG A 14 0.27 16.55 -21.67
CA ARG A 14 1.46 16.44 -20.82
C ARG A 14 1.02 16.09 -19.40
N VAL A 15 1.42 14.91 -18.92
CA VAL A 15 1.06 14.37 -17.61
C VAL A 15 2.28 14.31 -16.71
N ALA A 16 2.22 14.94 -15.54
CA ALA A 16 3.18 14.75 -14.47
C ALA A 16 2.62 13.75 -13.45
N VAL A 17 3.38 12.71 -13.14
CA VAL A 17 3.09 11.77 -12.05
C VAL A 17 4.15 11.98 -10.96
N ILE A 18 3.72 12.31 -9.75
CA ILE A 18 4.61 12.66 -8.65
C ILE A 18 4.57 11.55 -7.60
N GLY A 19 5.70 10.88 -7.43
CA GLY A 19 5.89 9.70 -6.59
C GLY A 19 5.97 8.40 -7.38
N ALA A 20 7.11 7.70 -7.32
CA ALA A 20 7.37 6.41 -7.96
C ALA A 20 7.19 5.23 -6.98
N GLY A 21 6.21 5.33 -6.09
CA GLY A 21 5.70 4.19 -5.34
C GLY A 21 4.77 3.31 -6.20
N PRO A 22 4.15 2.26 -5.62
CA PRO A 22 3.28 1.34 -6.36
C PRO A 22 2.17 2.05 -7.14
N VAL A 23 1.53 3.04 -6.54
CA VAL A 23 0.41 3.77 -7.14
C VAL A 23 0.87 4.65 -8.30
N GLY A 24 1.93 5.41 -8.13
CA GLY A 24 2.47 6.29 -9.18
C GLY A 24 3.04 5.50 -10.35
N LEU A 25 3.80 4.42 -10.08
CA LEU A 25 4.31 3.53 -11.12
C LEU A 25 3.18 2.85 -11.91
N ALA A 26 2.14 2.36 -11.22
CA ALA A 26 0.97 1.75 -11.88
C ALA A 26 0.28 2.77 -12.79
N LEU A 27 0.08 4.00 -12.31
CA LEU A 27 -0.53 5.07 -13.11
C LEU A 27 0.35 5.45 -14.31
N ALA A 28 1.65 5.63 -14.10
CA ALA A 28 2.58 5.99 -15.18
C ALA A 28 2.62 4.91 -16.28
N LEU A 29 2.67 3.63 -15.90
CA LEU A 29 2.60 2.49 -16.83
C LEU A 29 1.25 2.45 -17.57
N LEU A 30 0.15 2.66 -16.85
CA LEU A 30 -1.19 2.68 -17.43
C LEU A 30 -1.33 3.84 -18.42
N ALA A 31 -0.90 5.04 -18.04
CA ALA A 31 -0.91 6.21 -18.91
C ALA A 31 -0.04 6.01 -20.17
N ALA A 32 1.16 5.43 -20.00
CA ALA A 32 2.04 5.12 -21.12
C ALA A 32 1.37 4.19 -22.15
N ARG A 33 0.56 3.22 -21.69
CA ARG A 33 -0.12 2.25 -22.55
C ARG A 33 -1.44 2.78 -23.14
N GLN A 34 -2.23 3.49 -22.35
CA GLN A 34 -3.58 3.91 -22.73
C GLN A 34 -3.60 5.26 -23.48
N LEU A 35 -2.56 6.06 -23.33
CA LEU A 35 -2.47 7.40 -23.87
C LEU A 35 -1.24 7.56 -24.80
N PRO A 36 -1.25 6.93 -25.99
CA PRO A 36 -0.07 6.94 -26.88
C PRO A 36 0.29 8.34 -27.40
N GLY A 37 -0.63 9.29 -27.36
CA GLY A 37 -0.40 10.70 -27.69
C GLY A 37 0.00 11.58 -26.53
N ALA A 38 0.20 11.02 -25.33
CA ALA A 38 0.60 11.79 -24.15
C ALA A 38 2.09 11.70 -23.87
N GLN A 39 2.65 12.80 -23.38
CA GLN A 39 3.94 12.83 -22.71
C GLN A 39 3.71 12.54 -21.22
N VAL A 40 4.43 11.60 -20.66
CA VAL A 40 4.33 11.24 -19.23
C VAL A 40 5.69 11.41 -18.57
N THR A 41 5.74 12.24 -17.54
CA THR A 41 6.94 12.44 -16.72
C THR A 41 6.68 11.92 -15.30
N LEU A 42 7.50 10.98 -14.85
CA LEU A 42 7.44 10.41 -13.51
C LEU A 42 8.52 11.05 -12.63
N PHE A 43 8.09 11.70 -11.55
CA PHE A 43 8.95 12.36 -10.56
C PHE A 43 9.06 11.51 -9.30
N ASP A 44 10.24 11.45 -8.70
CA ASP A 44 10.44 10.91 -7.34
C ASP A 44 11.63 11.60 -6.67
N ALA A 45 11.49 11.90 -5.38
CA ALA A 45 12.57 12.48 -4.58
C ALA A 45 13.73 11.51 -4.37
N ARG A 46 13.47 10.20 -4.46
CA ARG A 46 14.50 9.16 -4.32
C ARG A 46 15.34 9.06 -5.59
N PRO A 47 16.66 8.84 -5.46
CA PRO A 47 17.52 8.56 -6.60
C PRO A 47 17.10 7.27 -7.32
N ALA A 48 17.39 7.19 -8.61
CA ALA A 48 17.01 6.05 -9.47
C ALA A 48 17.69 4.73 -9.07
N ASP A 49 18.85 4.80 -8.46
CA ASP A 49 19.67 3.67 -8.01
C ASP A 49 19.35 3.21 -6.58
N ARG A 50 18.38 3.85 -5.89
CA ARG A 50 18.00 3.43 -4.56
C ARG A 50 17.39 2.02 -4.58
N ASP A 51 18.06 1.11 -3.88
CA ASP A 51 17.53 -0.24 -3.67
C ASP A 51 16.31 -0.21 -2.76
N VAL A 52 15.16 -0.59 -3.30
CA VAL A 52 13.89 -0.72 -2.57
C VAL A 52 13.64 -2.16 -2.12
N SER A 53 14.45 -3.14 -2.53
CA SER A 53 14.25 -4.55 -2.21
C SER A 53 14.38 -4.87 -0.73
N ALA A 54 15.13 -4.04 0.02
CA ALA A 54 15.34 -4.17 1.46
C ALA A 54 14.20 -3.57 2.31
N ASP A 55 13.17 -2.98 1.71
CA ASP A 55 12.04 -2.41 2.46
C ASP A 55 11.21 -3.54 3.10
N PRO A 56 11.11 -3.60 4.44
CA PRO A 56 10.51 -4.72 5.15
C PRO A 56 8.98 -4.69 5.18
N ARG A 57 8.36 -3.64 4.65
CA ARG A 57 6.89 -3.50 4.66
C ARG A 57 6.25 -4.60 3.85
N THR A 58 5.13 -5.10 4.34
CA THR A 58 4.32 -6.14 3.70
C THR A 58 2.97 -5.54 3.32
N LEU A 59 2.48 -5.90 2.15
CA LEU A 59 1.24 -5.41 1.59
C LEU A 59 0.34 -6.58 1.22
N ALA A 60 -0.96 -6.44 1.43
CA ALA A 60 -1.98 -7.32 0.89
C ALA A 60 -2.64 -6.65 -0.31
N LEU A 61 -2.56 -7.28 -1.46
CA LEU A 61 -3.17 -6.81 -2.70
C LEU A 61 -4.42 -7.61 -3.01
N SER A 62 -5.48 -6.94 -3.45
CA SER A 62 -6.66 -7.61 -3.99
C SER A 62 -6.35 -8.29 -5.32
N LEU A 63 -7.16 -9.28 -5.70
CA LEU A 63 -7.05 -9.93 -7.01
C LEU A 63 -7.14 -8.92 -8.17
N GLY A 64 -8.00 -7.90 -8.06
CA GLY A 64 -8.12 -6.85 -9.07
C GLY A 64 -6.84 -6.03 -9.24
N SER A 65 -6.14 -5.72 -8.16
CA SER A 65 -4.84 -5.04 -8.20
C SER A 65 -3.78 -5.92 -8.87
N ILE A 66 -3.74 -7.22 -8.54
CA ILE A 66 -2.83 -8.18 -9.17
C ILE A 66 -3.09 -8.28 -10.67
N GLN A 67 -4.35 -8.40 -11.09
CA GLN A 67 -4.74 -8.44 -12.50
C GLN A 67 -4.33 -7.17 -13.25
N LEU A 68 -4.44 -6.00 -12.63
CA LEU A 68 -3.94 -4.75 -13.21
C LEU A 68 -2.42 -4.84 -13.45
N LEU A 69 -1.66 -5.23 -12.43
CA LEU A 69 -0.21 -5.35 -12.52
C LEU A 69 0.23 -6.40 -13.55
N GLN A 70 -0.50 -7.50 -13.67
CA GLN A 70 -0.29 -8.51 -14.72
C GLN A 70 -0.48 -7.92 -16.12
N ARG A 71 -1.56 -7.17 -16.34
CA ARG A 71 -1.79 -6.46 -17.62
C ARG A 71 -0.72 -5.42 -17.92
N LEU A 72 -0.13 -4.83 -16.89
CA LEU A 72 0.99 -3.88 -17.02
C LEU A 72 2.36 -4.57 -17.18
N GLU A 73 2.42 -5.92 -17.16
CA GLU A 73 3.66 -6.71 -17.15
C GLU A 73 4.61 -6.33 -16.01
N ALA A 74 4.02 -5.96 -14.88
CA ALA A 74 4.71 -5.44 -13.70
C ALA A 74 4.48 -6.29 -12.45
N TRP A 75 4.00 -7.53 -12.60
CA TRP A 75 3.74 -8.48 -11.53
C TRP A 75 4.74 -9.63 -11.54
N ASP A 76 5.30 -9.94 -10.37
CA ASP A 76 6.13 -11.13 -10.15
C ASP A 76 5.54 -11.98 -9.01
N ALA A 77 4.92 -13.09 -9.38
CA ALA A 77 4.25 -13.98 -8.42
C ALA A 77 5.21 -14.76 -7.51
N ARG A 78 6.51 -14.86 -7.84
CA ARG A 78 7.49 -15.70 -7.12
C ARG A 78 7.69 -15.30 -5.66
N HIS A 79 7.43 -14.05 -5.34
CA HIS A 79 7.60 -13.47 -3.99
C HIS A 79 6.28 -13.17 -3.29
N ALA A 80 5.16 -13.59 -3.87
CA ALA A 80 3.83 -13.35 -3.34
C ALA A 80 3.25 -14.63 -2.71
N GLU A 81 2.59 -14.49 -1.56
CA GLU A 81 1.81 -15.56 -0.96
C GLU A 81 0.33 -15.37 -1.28
N PRO A 82 -0.30 -16.29 -2.03
CA PRO A 82 -1.73 -16.17 -2.36
C PRO A 82 -2.60 -16.23 -1.11
N ILE A 83 -3.58 -15.35 -1.02
CA ILE A 83 -4.67 -15.41 -0.04
C ILE A 83 -5.79 -16.26 -0.66
N ARG A 84 -6.05 -17.44 -0.10
CA ARG A 84 -7.10 -18.36 -0.55
C ARG A 84 -8.32 -18.35 0.34
N GLU A 85 -8.13 -18.04 1.61
CA GLU A 85 -9.21 -17.92 2.60
C GLU A 85 -9.01 -16.64 3.41
N VAL A 86 -10.12 -16.01 3.77
CA VAL A 86 -10.16 -14.88 4.71
C VAL A 86 -11.18 -15.20 5.78
N TRP A 87 -10.74 -15.19 7.02
CA TRP A 87 -11.59 -15.34 8.19
C TRP A 87 -11.70 -14.01 8.92
N VAL A 88 -12.92 -13.51 9.04
CA VAL A 88 -13.22 -12.31 9.82
C VAL A 88 -14.09 -12.71 10.98
N SER A 89 -13.68 -12.36 12.19
CA SER A 89 -14.43 -12.68 13.40
C SER A 89 -14.41 -11.51 14.38
N GLN A 90 -15.40 -11.51 15.26
CA GLN A 90 -15.51 -10.51 16.32
C GLN A 90 -15.60 -11.20 17.68
N GLN A 91 -14.80 -10.71 18.63
CA GLN A 91 -14.87 -11.16 20.01
C GLN A 91 -16.23 -10.76 20.60
N SER A 92 -16.89 -11.71 21.23
CA SER A 92 -18.16 -11.46 21.89
C SER A 92 -18.03 -10.43 23.01
N PRO A 93 -19.01 -9.53 23.19
CA PRO A 93 -19.05 -8.67 24.36
C PRO A 93 -19.20 -9.54 25.64
N VAL A 94 -18.65 -9.06 26.75
CA VAL A 94 -18.57 -9.78 28.04
C VAL A 94 -19.93 -10.22 28.58
N LEU A 95 -21.05 -9.67 28.07
CA LEU A 95 -22.42 -9.99 28.44
C LEU A 95 -23.14 -10.91 27.42
N ALA A 96 -22.42 -11.61 26.56
CA ALA A 96 -23.04 -12.62 25.71
C ALA A 96 -23.66 -13.70 26.59
N VAL A 97 -24.98 -13.92 26.43
CA VAL A 97 -25.70 -14.98 27.15
C VAL A 97 -25.05 -16.31 26.78
N PRO A 98 -24.57 -17.09 27.74
CA PRO A 98 -23.90 -18.36 27.44
C PRO A 98 -24.84 -19.27 26.65
N GLY A 99 -24.40 -19.73 25.50
CA GLY A 99 -24.99 -20.84 24.77
C GLY A 99 -25.92 -20.49 23.59
N TRP A 100 -26.13 -19.23 23.22
CA TRP A 100 -27.12 -18.93 22.18
C TRP A 100 -26.60 -18.35 20.86
N LEU A 101 -25.46 -17.71 20.87
CA LEU A 101 -24.83 -17.21 19.63
C LEU A 101 -23.31 -17.37 19.78
N GLY A 102 -22.71 -18.18 18.92
CA GLY A 102 -21.28 -18.20 18.71
C GLY A 102 -20.78 -16.79 18.34
N GLU A 103 -19.49 -16.54 18.45
CA GLU A 103 -18.93 -15.28 18.02
C GLU A 103 -19.25 -15.03 16.54
N PRO A 104 -19.65 -13.80 16.17
CA PRO A 104 -19.90 -13.45 14.77
C PRO A 104 -18.65 -13.71 13.93
N GLN A 105 -18.80 -14.44 12.85
CA GLN A 105 -17.71 -14.73 11.93
C GLN A 105 -18.18 -14.80 10.48
N VAL A 106 -17.30 -14.39 9.57
CA VAL A 106 -17.47 -14.53 8.12
C VAL A 106 -16.24 -15.24 7.59
N ARG A 107 -16.44 -16.23 6.75
CA ARG A 107 -15.38 -16.95 6.05
C ARG A 107 -15.59 -16.82 4.56
N LEU A 108 -14.57 -16.37 3.85
CA LEU A 108 -14.55 -16.24 2.40
C LEU A 108 -13.48 -17.18 1.86
N ALA A 109 -13.82 -17.98 0.87
CA ALA A 109 -12.84 -18.84 0.20
C ALA A 109 -12.83 -18.57 -1.30
N ALA A 110 -11.65 -18.56 -1.88
CA ALA A 110 -11.46 -18.33 -3.32
C ALA A 110 -12.20 -19.35 -4.16
N ILE A 111 -12.27 -20.60 -3.68
CA ILE A 111 -12.96 -21.69 -4.37
C ILE A 111 -14.47 -21.43 -4.48
N ASP A 112 -15.09 -20.84 -3.46
CA ASP A 112 -16.53 -20.52 -3.47
C ASP A 112 -16.86 -19.42 -4.47
N MET A 113 -15.89 -18.59 -4.79
CA MET A 113 -16.00 -17.49 -5.76
C MET A 113 -15.49 -17.87 -7.15
N ALA A 114 -15.07 -19.11 -7.35
CA ALA A 114 -14.46 -19.61 -8.61
C ALA A 114 -13.29 -18.75 -9.11
N VAL A 115 -12.46 -18.25 -8.20
CA VAL A 115 -11.24 -17.49 -8.50
C VAL A 115 -10.00 -18.21 -7.98
N PRO A 116 -8.81 -18.01 -8.56
CA PRO A 116 -7.58 -18.69 -8.14
C PRO A 116 -7.10 -18.25 -6.74
N MET A 117 -7.43 -17.02 -6.35
CA MET A 117 -7.10 -16.41 -5.06
C MET A 117 -7.99 -15.19 -4.82
N LEU A 118 -8.13 -14.77 -3.58
CA LEU A 118 -8.82 -13.52 -3.21
C LEU A 118 -7.88 -12.30 -3.35
N GLY A 119 -6.60 -12.54 -3.22
CA GLY A 119 -5.52 -11.57 -3.28
C GLY A 119 -4.19 -12.23 -3.01
N ALA A 120 -3.17 -11.46 -2.71
CA ALA A 120 -1.86 -11.98 -2.30
C ALA A 120 -1.13 -11.01 -1.36
N VAL A 121 -0.31 -11.56 -0.49
CA VAL A 121 0.61 -10.82 0.37
C VAL A 121 1.98 -10.77 -0.28
N ILE A 122 2.58 -9.60 -0.34
CA ILE A 122 3.89 -9.38 -0.95
C ILE A 122 4.69 -8.33 -0.19
N GLY A 123 5.99 -8.48 -0.15
CA GLY A 123 6.89 -7.45 0.37
C GLY A 123 6.93 -6.22 -0.56
N TYR A 124 7.02 -5.03 0.02
CA TYR A 124 7.05 -3.76 -0.72
C TYR A 124 8.13 -3.75 -1.81
N GLY A 125 9.35 -4.17 -1.47
CA GLY A 125 10.45 -4.22 -2.44
C GLY A 125 10.18 -5.18 -3.59
N ALA A 126 9.62 -6.37 -3.29
CA ALA A 126 9.26 -7.36 -4.30
C ALA A 126 8.12 -6.89 -5.21
N LEU A 127 7.22 -6.03 -4.70
CA LEU A 127 6.17 -5.40 -5.50
C LEU A 127 6.73 -4.32 -6.42
N VAL A 128 7.56 -3.41 -5.87
CA VAL A 128 7.99 -2.20 -6.59
C VAL A 128 9.08 -2.50 -7.62
N ALA A 129 9.99 -3.43 -7.34
CA ALA A 129 11.11 -3.72 -8.24
C ALA A 129 10.68 -4.14 -9.67
N PRO A 130 9.75 -5.08 -9.87
CA PRO A 130 9.26 -5.39 -11.24
C PRO A 130 8.52 -4.21 -11.89
N MET A 131 7.81 -3.38 -11.11
CA MET A 131 7.15 -2.19 -11.63
C MET A 131 8.16 -1.14 -12.12
N GLN A 132 9.25 -0.94 -11.39
CA GLN A 132 10.34 -0.05 -11.80
C GLN A 132 11.01 -0.56 -13.08
N ARG A 133 11.28 -1.86 -13.17
CA ARG A 133 11.84 -2.45 -14.40
C ARG A 133 10.91 -2.29 -15.61
N ALA A 134 9.60 -2.50 -15.40
CA ALA A 134 8.60 -2.30 -16.45
C ALA A 134 8.56 -0.84 -16.91
N TRP A 135 8.62 0.12 -16.00
CA TRP A 135 8.68 1.54 -16.33
C TRP A 135 9.96 1.89 -17.09
N GLN A 136 11.12 1.46 -16.62
CA GLN A 136 12.40 1.68 -17.30
C GLN A 136 12.38 1.12 -18.72
N ALA A 137 11.78 -0.06 -18.92
CA ALA A 137 11.69 -0.69 -20.23
C ALA A 137 10.82 0.12 -21.22
N VAL A 138 9.70 0.69 -20.77
CA VAL A 138 8.87 1.54 -21.65
C VAL A 138 9.52 2.89 -21.92
N VAL A 139 10.18 3.50 -20.93
CA VAL A 139 10.97 4.73 -21.12
C VAL A 139 12.09 4.51 -22.16
N ALA A 140 12.81 3.40 -22.09
CA ALA A 140 13.85 3.07 -23.04
C ALA A 140 13.34 2.91 -24.48
N ARG A 141 12.10 2.42 -24.64
CA ARG A 141 11.46 2.27 -25.95
C ARG A 141 10.92 3.58 -26.52
N GLU A 142 10.44 4.47 -25.65
CA GLU A 142 9.78 5.71 -26.06
C GLU A 142 10.33 6.95 -25.33
N PRO A 143 11.67 7.21 -25.37
CA PRO A 143 12.29 8.28 -24.60
C PRO A 143 11.86 9.69 -25.02
N ALA A 144 11.25 9.83 -26.20
CA ALA A 144 10.74 11.11 -26.66
C ALA A 144 9.51 11.60 -25.88
N ARG A 145 8.72 10.67 -25.34
CA ARG A 145 7.48 11.01 -24.61
C ARG A 145 7.43 10.53 -23.16
N LEU A 146 8.24 9.55 -22.77
CA LEU A 146 8.29 9.02 -21.41
C LEU A 146 9.59 9.42 -20.72
N THR A 147 9.49 10.04 -19.56
CA THR A 147 10.64 10.60 -18.85
C THR A 147 10.59 10.29 -17.36
N SER A 148 11.75 9.99 -16.78
CA SER A 148 11.97 9.88 -15.33
C SER A 148 12.75 11.07 -14.79
N ARG A 149 12.27 11.65 -13.69
CA ARG A 149 12.93 12.72 -12.93
C ARG A 149 13.09 12.27 -11.50
N PHE A 150 14.14 11.48 -11.25
CA PHE A 150 14.46 10.92 -9.94
C PHE A 150 15.60 11.69 -9.26
N GLY A 151 15.59 11.70 -7.93
CA GLY A 151 16.55 12.43 -7.11
C GLY A 151 16.27 13.93 -6.99
N ALA A 152 15.14 14.39 -7.52
CA ALA A 152 14.70 15.78 -7.42
C ALA A 152 13.29 15.82 -6.85
N PRO A 153 13.11 16.23 -5.57
CA PRO A 153 11.80 16.35 -4.96
C PRO A 153 10.99 17.47 -5.65
N VAL A 154 9.71 17.22 -5.85
CA VAL A 154 8.78 18.28 -6.26
C VAL A 154 8.51 19.17 -5.05
N SER A 155 8.97 20.41 -5.12
CA SER A 155 8.90 21.39 -4.02
C SER A 155 7.61 22.21 -4.05
N ALA A 156 7.02 22.40 -5.23
CA ALA A 156 5.79 23.17 -5.41
C ALA A 156 4.97 22.73 -6.61
N LEU A 157 3.64 22.89 -6.48
CA LEU A 157 2.65 22.76 -7.53
C LEU A 157 1.83 24.04 -7.58
N LYS A 158 1.79 24.67 -8.76
CA LYS A 158 1.03 25.92 -8.96
C LYS A 158 0.05 25.75 -10.10
N ASN A 159 -1.25 25.95 -9.82
CA ASN A 159 -2.26 25.96 -10.87
C ASN A 159 -2.05 27.16 -11.79
N LEU A 160 -2.07 26.91 -13.07
CA LEU A 160 -2.09 27.89 -14.16
C LEU A 160 -3.50 27.97 -14.72
N VAL A 161 -3.75 28.89 -15.65
CA VAL A 161 -5.06 29.02 -16.33
C VAL A 161 -5.41 27.73 -17.08
N ASP A 162 -4.46 27.18 -17.84
CA ASP A 162 -4.66 26.01 -18.69
C ASP A 162 -3.77 24.82 -18.33
N GLY A 163 -3.25 24.77 -17.12
CA GLY A 163 -2.33 23.71 -16.71
C GLY A 163 -1.93 23.77 -15.25
N VAL A 164 -0.82 23.11 -14.97
CA VAL A 164 -0.17 23.10 -13.66
C VAL A 164 1.34 23.19 -13.86
N GLU A 165 1.98 24.07 -13.11
CA GLU A 165 3.44 24.15 -13.01
C GLU A 165 3.93 23.21 -11.91
N VAL A 166 4.91 22.39 -12.25
CA VAL A 166 5.59 21.45 -11.34
C VAL A 166 7.03 21.94 -11.16
N ASP A 167 7.39 22.26 -9.94
CA ASP A 167 8.76 22.67 -9.60
C ASP A 167 9.51 21.52 -8.93
N ALA A 168 10.51 21.00 -9.64
CA ALA A 168 11.44 19.99 -9.16
C ALA A 168 12.90 20.48 -9.32
N GLY A 169 13.15 21.75 -8.94
CA GLY A 169 14.40 22.47 -9.17
C GLY A 169 14.38 23.28 -10.47
N VAL A 170 13.61 22.85 -11.44
CA VAL A 170 13.22 23.60 -12.65
C VAL A 170 11.71 23.51 -12.78
N ALA A 171 11.07 24.67 -12.96
CA ALA A 171 9.63 24.73 -13.13
C ALA A 171 9.24 24.37 -14.57
N GLU A 172 8.35 23.37 -14.70
CA GLU A 172 7.81 22.91 -15.99
C GLU A 172 6.29 22.90 -15.97
N ALA A 173 5.65 23.24 -17.09
CA ALA A 173 4.20 23.23 -17.24
C ALA A 173 3.71 21.89 -17.76
N PHE A 174 2.59 21.42 -17.19
CA PHE A 174 1.87 20.21 -17.58
C PHE A 174 0.38 20.51 -17.70
N ASP A 175 -0.35 19.67 -18.43
CA ASP A 175 -1.81 19.79 -18.50
C ASP A 175 -2.48 19.26 -17.23
N ILE A 176 -1.86 18.25 -16.59
CA ILE A 176 -2.32 17.64 -15.34
C ILE A 176 -1.14 17.13 -14.53
N ALA A 177 -1.22 17.30 -13.21
CA ALA A 177 -0.30 16.70 -12.26
C ALA A 177 -1.06 15.74 -11.32
N VAL A 178 -0.58 14.50 -11.22
CA VAL A 178 -1.14 13.50 -10.32
C VAL A 178 -0.15 13.23 -9.18
N VAL A 179 -0.58 13.58 -7.98
CA VAL A 179 0.21 13.37 -6.76
C VAL A 179 -0.09 11.98 -6.21
N ALA A 180 0.89 11.12 -6.26
CA ALA A 180 0.86 9.74 -5.80
C ALA A 180 1.92 9.45 -4.72
N GLU A 181 2.46 10.49 -4.07
CA GLU A 181 3.42 10.36 -3.00
C GLU A 181 2.75 9.75 -1.77
N GLY A 182 3.18 8.55 -1.41
CA GLY A 182 2.85 7.97 -0.12
C GLY A 182 3.68 8.68 0.94
N GLY A 183 3.12 9.68 1.60
CA GLY A 183 3.81 10.38 2.66
C GLY A 183 4.28 9.43 3.75
N VAL A 184 5.53 9.58 4.15
CA VAL A 184 6.02 9.04 5.40
C VAL A 184 5.18 9.67 6.51
N PHE A 185 4.67 8.86 7.42
CA PHE A 185 3.84 9.20 8.57
C PHE A 185 4.35 10.44 9.36
N GLY A 186 4.17 11.64 8.91
CA GLY A 186 4.61 12.81 9.66
C GLY A 186 4.37 14.14 8.97
N GLU A 187 4.88 14.32 7.77
CA GLU A 187 4.87 15.65 7.15
C GLU A 187 3.57 15.98 6.39
N GLN A 188 2.84 14.99 5.88
CA GLN A 188 1.56 15.21 5.20
C GLN A 188 0.37 15.38 6.16
N LYS A 189 0.52 14.99 7.44
CA LYS A 189 -0.54 15.17 8.45
C LYS A 189 -0.92 16.63 8.69
N ALA A 190 0.01 17.56 8.44
CA ALA A 190 -0.21 19.01 8.63
C ALA A 190 -0.97 19.65 7.46
N LEU A 191 -1.09 18.99 6.31
CA LEU A 191 -1.71 19.53 5.10
C LEU A 191 -3.07 18.89 4.78
N ALA A 192 -3.45 17.80 5.47
CA ALA A 192 -4.72 17.13 5.22
C ALA A 192 -5.89 17.92 5.81
N ASP A 193 -6.91 18.16 5.00
CA ASP A 193 -8.12 18.89 5.41
C ASP A 193 -8.92 18.14 6.49
N LEU A 194 -8.81 16.81 6.53
CA LEU A 194 -9.42 15.93 7.50
C LEU A 194 -8.34 15.05 8.13
N ALA A 195 -7.82 15.47 9.27
CA ALA A 195 -6.93 14.65 10.08
C ALA A 195 -7.66 14.24 11.37
N SER A 196 -7.68 12.94 11.66
CA SER A 196 -8.23 12.42 12.91
C SER A 196 -7.26 11.41 13.50
N ASP A 197 -6.97 11.57 14.78
CA ASP A 197 -6.20 10.58 15.53
C ASP A 197 -7.17 9.50 16.03
N TYR A 198 -6.97 8.25 15.64
CA TYR A 198 -7.77 7.12 16.12
C TYR A 198 -7.52 6.81 17.60
N ARG A 199 -6.52 7.45 18.23
CA ARG A 199 -6.06 7.14 19.58
C ARG A 199 -5.68 5.68 19.76
N GLN A 200 -5.26 5.07 18.68
CA GLN A 200 -4.77 3.69 18.60
C GLN A 200 -3.35 3.67 18.07
N ASP A 201 -2.64 2.63 18.47
CA ASP A 201 -1.33 2.27 17.92
C ASP A 201 -1.43 0.88 17.29
N ALA A 202 -0.62 0.62 16.27
CA ALA A 202 -0.46 -0.69 15.67
C ALA A 202 0.90 -1.27 16.03
N TRP A 203 0.92 -2.45 16.66
CA TRP A 203 2.08 -3.28 16.81
C TRP A 203 2.23 -4.17 15.59
N VAL A 204 3.33 -4.03 14.87
CA VAL A 204 3.56 -4.68 13.58
C VAL A 204 4.81 -5.53 13.62
N GLY A 205 4.72 -6.75 13.11
CA GLY A 205 5.83 -7.70 13.01
C GLY A 205 5.38 -8.99 12.34
N SER A 206 5.90 -10.12 12.78
CA SER A 206 5.49 -11.43 12.27
C SER A 206 5.42 -12.46 13.41
N VAL A 207 4.63 -13.50 13.18
CA VAL A 207 4.51 -14.67 14.06
C VAL A 207 4.91 -15.93 13.31
N THR A 208 5.41 -16.93 14.07
CA THR A 208 5.59 -18.30 13.58
C THR A 208 4.41 -19.14 14.04
N LEU A 209 3.89 -19.96 13.15
CA LEU A 209 2.72 -20.81 13.38
C LEU A 209 3.08 -22.28 13.26
N GLU A 210 2.64 -23.09 14.21
CA GLU A 210 2.59 -24.54 14.14
C GLU A 210 1.18 -24.99 13.77
N GLY A 211 1.05 -25.86 12.77
CA GLY A 211 -0.26 -26.27 12.25
C GLY A 211 -1.02 -25.17 11.52
N GLY A 212 -0.30 -24.14 11.05
CA GLY A 212 -0.89 -23.03 10.29
C GLY A 212 -1.45 -23.48 8.95
N ARG A 213 -2.40 -22.71 8.41
CA ARG A 213 -3.05 -22.95 7.12
C ARG A 213 -2.43 -22.03 6.06
N PRO A 214 -1.74 -22.58 5.04
CA PRO A 214 -1.21 -21.76 3.94
C PRO A 214 -2.32 -20.99 3.23
N GLY A 215 -2.06 -19.72 2.94
CA GLY A 215 -3.02 -18.87 2.23
C GLY A 215 -4.22 -18.39 3.07
N LEU A 216 -4.20 -18.57 4.39
CA LEU A 216 -5.22 -18.04 5.30
C LEU A 216 -4.84 -16.65 5.81
N ALA A 217 -5.68 -15.66 5.51
CA ALA A 217 -5.68 -14.35 6.15
C ALA A 217 -6.75 -14.31 7.25
N VAL A 218 -6.44 -13.70 8.37
CA VAL A 218 -7.35 -13.61 9.53
C VAL A 218 -7.46 -12.18 10.00
N GLU A 219 -8.69 -11.72 10.21
CA GLU A 219 -9.01 -10.45 10.85
C GLU A 219 -9.88 -10.71 12.08
N ARG A 220 -9.41 -10.31 13.23
CA ARG A 220 -10.11 -10.50 14.51
C ARG A 220 -10.39 -9.15 15.15
N PHE A 221 -11.66 -8.77 15.25
CA PHE A 221 -12.07 -7.59 16.01
C PHE A 221 -12.14 -7.94 17.50
N THR A 222 -11.22 -7.40 18.28
CA THR A 222 -11.20 -7.55 19.73
C THR A 222 -11.74 -6.31 20.42
N ARG A 223 -12.01 -6.40 21.72
CA ARG A 223 -12.42 -5.24 22.53
C ARG A 223 -11.37 -4.12 22.59
N HIS A 224 -10.11 -4.42 22.30
CA HIS A 224 -9.01 -3.44 22.30
C HIS A 224 -8.72 -2.86 20.92
N GLY A 225 -9.19 -3.50 19.88
CA GLY A 225 -8.96 -3.14 18.48
C GLY A 225 -8.79 -4.38 17.60
N PRO A 226 -8.66 -4.20 16.30
CA PRO A 226 -8.46 -5.32 15.38
C PRO A 226 -7.05 -5.91 15.49
N ALA A 227 -6.97 -7.24 15.30
CA ALA A 227 -5.73 -7.98 15.13
C ALA A 227 -5.80 -8.80 13.85
N ALA A 228 -4.79 -8.69 13.00
CA ALA A 228 -4.73 -9.37 11.72
C ALA A 228 -3.49 -10.24 11.57
N LEU A 229 -3.67 -11.38 10.91
CA LEU A 229 -2.60 -12.26 10.43
C LEU A 229 -2.69 -12.38 8.92
N LEU A 230 -1.62 -12.04 8.23
CA LEU A 230 -1.51 -12.16 6.78
C LEU A 230 -0.48 -13.25 6.43
N PRO A 231 -0.81 -14.23 5.58
CA PRO A 231 0.10 -15.33 5.28
C PRO A 231 1.38 -14.83 4.62
N LEU A 232 2.51 -15.35 5.05
CA LEU A 232 3.82 -15.10 4.44
C LEU A 232 4.30 -16.34 3.68
N PRO A 233 5.17 -16.19 2.68
CA PRO A 233 5.69 -17.30 1.90
C PRO A 233 6.25 -18.42 2.80
N GLY A 234 5.95 -19.68 2.42
CA GLY A 234 6.39 -20.87 3.14
C GLY A 234 5.39 -21.42 4.16
N GLY A 235 4.25 -20.78 4.39
CA GLY A 235 3.10 -21.31 5.16
C GLY A 235 3.29 -21.46 6.68
N LYS A 236 4.48 -21.11 7.19
CA LYS A 236 4.82 -21.24 8.62
C LYS A 236 4.83 -19.92 9.37
N ARG A 237 4.69 -18.80 8.67
CA ARG A 237 4.75 -17.46 9.23
C ARG A 237 3.60 -16.61 8.72
N SER A 238 3.18 -15.67 9.55
CA SER A 238 2.23 -14.62 9.15
C SER A 238 2.75 -13.26 9.59
N ALA A 239 2.50 -12.24 8.78
CA ALA A 239 2.64 -10.87 9.22
C ALA A 239 1.54 -10.57 10.25
N LEU A 240 1.90 -9.88 11.31
CA LEU A 240 1.01 -9.47 12.40
C LEU A 240 0.80 -7.96 12.34
N VAL A 241 -0.47 -7.55 12.40
CA VAL A 241 -0.88 -6.18 12.71
C VAL A 241 -1.81 -6.24 13.89
N TRP A 242 -1.42 -5.64 15.01
CA TRP A 242 -2.16 -5.71 16.27
C TRP A 242 -2.47 -4.30 16.77
N CYS A 243 -3.70 -3.86 16.55
CA CYS A 243 -4.13 -2.54 16.92
C CYS A 243 -4.65 -2.51 18.35
N VAL A 244 -4.20 -1.53 19.13
CA VAL A 244 -4.54 -1.37 20.54
C VAL A 244 -4.80 0.09 20.87
N PRO A 245 -5.54 0.41 21.95
CA PRO A 245 -5.69 1.77 22.41
C PRO A 245 -4.31 2.33 22.82
N ARG A 246 -4.02 3.58 22.44
CA ARG A 246 -2.76 4.25 22.84
C ARG A 246 -2.67 4.48 24.35
N ARG A 247 -3.83 4.80 24.98
CA ARG A 247 -3.97 4.77 26.42
C ARG A 247 -4.35 3.36 26.84
N ASP A 248 -3.78 2.87 27.92
CA ASP A 248 -4.04 1.52 28.45
C ASP A 248 -3.67 0.41 27.44
N ASP A 249 -2.55 0.57 26.76
CA ASP A 249 -2.01 -0.39 25.80
C ASP A 249 -1.66 -1.71 26.50
N PRO A 250 -2.40 -2.80 26.21
CA PRO A 250 -2.20 -4.08 26.91
C PRO A 250 -0.96 -4.85 26.40
N VAL A 251 -0.25 -4.36 25.39
CA VAL A 251 0.85 -5.08 24.71
C VAL A 251 2.21 -4.48 25.01
N ARG A 252 2.26 -3.20 25.37
CA ARG A 252 3.49 -2.42 25.49
C ARG A 252 4.51 -3.05 26.41
N ASP A 253 4.07 -3.48 27.59
CA ASP A 253 4.94 -3.98 28.65
C ASP A 253 5.08 -5.52 28.67
N LEU A 254 4.46 -6.21 27.70
CA LEU A 254 4.58 -7.66 27.58
C LEU A 254 5.92 -8.06 26.97
N ASP A 255 6.53 -9.09 27.53
CA ASP A 255 7.61 -9.81 26.88
C ASP A 255 7.11 -10.72 25.73
N ASP A 256 8.04 -11.30 24.98
CA ASP A 256 7.68 -12.10 23.80
C ASP A 256 6.87 -13.36 24.16
N ALA A 257 7.16 -14.00 25.29
CA ALA A 257 6.42 -15.18 25.76
C ALA A 257 4.98 -14.81 26.16
N GLN A 258 4.81 -13.68 26.83
CA GLN A 258 3.52 -13.13 27.20
C GLN A 258 2.71 -12.72 25.96
N ARG A 259 3.36 -12.08 24.95
CA ARG A 259 2.73 -11.75 23.68
C ARG A 259 2.23 -12.99 22.94
N VAL A 260 3.04 -14.05 22.87
CA VAL A 260 2.65 -15.35 22.30
C VAL A 260 1.43 -15.92 23.03
N ALA A 261 1.44 -15.90 24.36
CA ALA A 261 0.32 -16.41 25.17
C ALA A 261 -0.96 -15.63 24.89
N VAL A 262 -0.91 -14.29 24.86
CA VAL A 262 -2.08 -13.44 24.58
C VAL A 262 -2.57 -13.66 23.15
N LEU A 263 -1.68 -13.70 22.14
CA LEU A 263 -2.08 -13.92 20.75
C LEU A 263 -2.77 -15.27 20.54
N ASN A 264 -2.36 -16.33 21.25
CA ASN A 264 -3.05 -17.61 21.23
C ASN A 264 -4.44 -17.58 21.89
N THR A 265 -4.75 -16.57 22.69
CA THR A 265 -6.11 -16.33 23.18
C THR A 265 -6.94 -15.43 22.24
N VAL A 266 -6.28 -14.59 21.47
CA VAL A 266 -6.92 -13.69 20.50
C VAL A 266 -7.40 -14.48 19.29
N PHE A 267 -6.52 -15.31 18.72
CA PHE A 267 -6.84 -16.08 17.51
C PHE A 267 -7.39 -17.46 17.85
N GLU A 268 -8.36 -17.92 17.07
CA GLU A 268 -8.97 -19.24 17.26
C GLU A 268 -7.98 -20.38 16.91
N PRO A 269 -8.10 -21.56 17.54
CA PRO A 269 -7.18 -22.69 17.30
C PRO A 269 -7.07 -23.14 15.85
N GLY A 270 -8.13 -22.94 15.04
CA GLY A 270 -8.14 -23.28 13.62
C GLY A 270 -7.16 -22.49 12.76
N VAL A 271 -6.61 -21.38 13.28
CA VAL A 271 -5.57 -20.58 12.63
C VAL A 271 -4.19 -21.23 12.71
N GLY A 272 -3.97 -22.08 13.72
CA GLY A 272 -2.69 -22.65 14.11
C GLY A 272 -2.19 -22.06 15.43
N ARG A 273 -1.22 -22.72 16.05
CA ARG A 273 -0.63 -22.30 17.31
C ARG A 273 0.54 -21.35 17.06
N ILE A 274 0.47 -20.16 17.61
CA ILE A 274 1.59 -19.20 17.57
C ILE A 274 2.67 -19.68 18.54
N THR A 275 3.89 -19.85 18.04
CA THR A 275 5.05 -20.37 18.80
C THR A 275 6.09 -19.30 19.07
N SER A 276 6.16 -18.26 18.25
CA SER A 276 7.07 -17.14 18.45
C SER A 276 6.54 -15.87 17.80
N VAL A 277 7.01 -14.74 18.29
CA VAL A 277 6.77 -13.40 17.73
C VAL A 277 8.11 -12.74 17.42
N SER A 278 8.21 -12.06 16.28
CA SER A 278 9.37 -11.23 15.96
C SER A 278 9.39 -9.97 16.85
N PRO A 279 10.51 -9.25 16.92
CA PRO A 279 10.49 -7.90 17.47
C PRO A 279 9.38 -7.05 16.81
N LEU A 280 8.50 -6.48 17.64
CA LEU A 280 7.39 -5.67 17.18
C LEU A 280 7.78 -4.19 17.13
N LYS A 281 7.30 -3.50 16.08
CA LYS A 281 7.39 -2.04 15.95
C LYS A 281 6.01 -1.42 16.20
N CYS A 282 5.98 -0.32 16.93
CA CYS A 282 4.75 0.40 17.27
C CYS A 282 4.60 1.64 16.39
N PHE A 283 3.43 1.81 15.78
CA PHE A 283 3.12 2.94 14.92
C PHE A 283 1.79 3.58 15.35
N PRO A 284 1.72 4.92 15.49
CA PRO A 284 0.46 5.60 15.76
C PRO A 284 -0.47 5.53 14.54
N LEU A 285 -1.75 5.28 14.79
CA LEU A 285 -2.78 5.22 13.75
C LEU A 285 -3.56 6.53 13.68
N GLY A 286 -3.78 7.01 12.46
CA GLY A 286 -4.56 8.21 12.21
C GLY A 286 -5.18 8.18 10.81
N LEU A 287 -6.33 8.81 10.68
CA LEU A 287 -6.92 9.15 9.41
C LEU A 287 -6.24 10.41 8.88
N SER A 288 -5.90 10.39 7.62
CA SER A 288 -5.57 11.59 6.84
C SER A 288 -6.33 11.49 5.53
N ALA A 289 -7.16 12.46 5.25
CA ALA A 289 -7.94 12.50 4.02
C ALA A 289 -8.08 13.95 3.53
N GLU A 290 -7.99 14.12 2.23
CA GLU A 290 -8.26 15.39 1.56
C GLU A 290 -9.76 15.52 1.28
N ARG A 291 -10.33 16.70 1.58
CA ARG A 291 -11.74 16.99 1.25
C ARG A 291 -11.98 17.03 -0.24
N SER A 292 -10.99 17.50 -1.00
CA SER A 292 -11.03 17.55 -2.46
C SER A 292 -9.81 16.86 -3.03
N LEU A 293 -10.05 15.79 -3.78
CA LEU A 293 -9.01 15.06 -4.49
C LEU A 293 -8.54 15.78 -5.75
N VAL A 294 -9.31 16.77 -6.22
CA VAL A 294 -9.01 17.56 -7.41
C VAL A 294 -8.97 19.03 -7.04
N ARG A 295 -7.87 19.69 -7.33
CA ARG A 295 -7.67 21.14 -7.15
C ARG A 295 -7.12 21.74 -8.46
N GLY A 296 -8.00 22.29 -9.30
CA GLY A 296 -7.62 22.76 -10.62
C GLY A 296 -7.15 21.59 -11.50
N ARG A 297 -5.90 21.61 -11.93
CA ARG A 297 -5.26 20.56 -12.73
C ARG A 297 -4.41 19.59 -11.90
N GLN A 298 -4.60 19.57 -10.60
CA GLN A 298 -3.92 18.65 -9.68
C GLN A 298 -4.90 17.60 -9.19
N VAL A 299 -4.48 16.33 -9.19
CA VAL A 299 -5.25 15.20 -8.68
C VAL A 299 -4.41 14.45 -7.65
N ARG A 300 -5.01 14.03 -6.53
CA ARG A 300 -4.36 13.21 -5.51
C ARG A 300 -4.90 11.79 -5.56
N ILE A 301 -4.03 10.80 -5.48
CA ILE A 301 -4.38 9.37 -5.48
C ILE A 301 -3.57 8.61 -4.41
N GLY A 302 -4.05 7.42 -4.06
CA GLY A 302 -3.39 6.59 -3.05
C GLY A 302 -3.29 7.28 -1.70
N ASN A 303 -2.18 7.12 -1.00
CA ASN A 303 -1.97 7.73 0.32
C ASN A 303 -1.90 9.27 0.28
N ALA A 304 -1.59 9.86 -0.87
CA ALA A 304 -1.69 11.31 -1.05
C ALA A 304 -3.14 11.81 -1.00
N ALA A 305 -4.10 10.99 -1.37
CA ALA A 305 -5.53 11.29 -1.29
C ALA A 305 -6.09 10.98 0.11
N GLN A 306 -5.77 9.80 0.62
CA GLN A 306 -6.24 9.34 1.92
C GLN A 306 -5.35 8.24 2.50
N THR A 307 -5.17 8.29 3.82
CA THR A 307 -4.57 7.20 4.60
C THR A 307 -5.62 6.67 5.54
N LEU A 308 -5.96 5.40 5.40
CA LEU A 308 -7.02 4.75 6.16
C LEU A 308 -6.44 3.90 7.31
N HIS A 309 -7.32 3.42 8.19
CA HIS A 309 -6.97 2.44 9.21
C HIS A 309 -6.52 1.12 8.53
N PRO A 310 -5.48 0.43 9.03
CA PRO A 310 -4.96 -0.80 8.40
C PRO A 310 -5.99 -1.94 8.30
N VAL A 311 -7.08 -1.91 9.06
CA VAL A 311 -8.22 -2.82 8.91
C VAL A 311 -8.90 -2.73 7.53
N ALA A 312 -8.72 -1.64 6.84
CA ALA A 312 -9.31 -1.43 5.51
C ALA A 312 -8.48 -2.04 4.36
N GLY A 313 -7.35 -2.62 4.67
CA GLY A 313 -6.43 -3.24 3.71
C GLY A 313 -5.30 -2.32 3.26
#